data_b9f8172a6aa85dfa2dc86b9b8cba2038
#
_entry.id   b9f8172a6aa85dfa2dc86b9b8cba2038
#
_cell.length_a   1.000
_cell.length_b   1.000
_cell.length_c   1.000
_cell.angle_alpha   90.00
_cell.angle_beta   90.00
_cell.angle_gamma   90.00
#
_symmetry.space_group_name_H-M   'P 1'
#
loop_
_entity.id
_entity.type
_entity.pdbx_description
1 polymer ?
#
loop_
_entity_poly.entity_id
_entity_poly.type
_entity_poly.pdbx_seq_one_letter_code
_entity_poly.pdbx_strand_id
1 'polypeptide(L)'
;MPTRKVTAKLAKTVDDYIASAPKDRRAALTKLRQTIKSAAPKATEIVSYGMAGFKQDGERVAYFAHWKSHTALYGTSREFIDTHAAELKPYVQSKGTLQFPAGKPLPYGLVTKIVKARVAEIEKAG
;
A
#
# COMPACT_ATOMS: atom_id res chain seq x y z
N MET A 1 23.25 -8.49 23.50
CA MET A 1 23.59 -8.25 22.09
C MET A 1 22.54 -7.37 21.45
N PRO A 2 22.95 -6.29 20.83
CA PRO A 2 21.97 -5.45 20.19
C PRO A 2 21.32 -6.21 19.04
N THR A 3 20.02 -6.26 19.06
CA THR A 3 19.27 -6.88 18.00
C THR A 3 19.50 -6.06 16.74
N ARG A 4 19.89 -6.72 15.70
CA ARG A 4 20.09 -6.07 14.43
C ARG A 4 18.74 -5.46 14.00
N LYS A 5 18.73 -4.15 13.84
CA LYS A 5 17.52 -3.46 13.44
C LYS A 5 17.21 -3.80 11.98
N VAL A 6 16.05 -4.41 11.75
CA VAL A 6 15.61 -4.66 10.39
C VAL A 6 15.16 -3.34 9.78
N THR A 7 15.74 -2.95 8.66
CA THR A 7 15.34 -1.76 7.93
C THR A 7 14.47 -2.18 6.75
N ALA A 8 13.70 -1.24 6.20
CA ALA A 8 12.88 -1.49 5.03
C ALA A 8 13.70 -2.07 3.88
N LYS A 9 14.93 -1.60 3.72
CA LYS A 9 15.85 -2.04 2.66
C LYS A 9 16.24 -3.51 2.82
N LEU A 10 16.31 -4.01 4.06
CA LEU A 10 16.69 -5.39 4.37
C LEU A 10 15.49 -6.31 4.54
N ALA A 11 14.28 -5.78 4.54
CA ALA A 11 13.08 -6.58 4.73
C ALA A 11 12.87 -7.55 3.57
N LYS A 12 12.55 -8.80 3.90
CA LYS A 12 12.25 -9.83 2.91
C LYS A 12 10.79 -10.20 2.89
N THR A 13 10.05 -9.86 3.94
CA THR A 13 8.63 -10.12 4.06
C THR A 13 7.89 -8.85 4.45
N VAL A 14 6.58 -8.84 4.25
CA VAL A 14 5.76 -7.70 4.68
C VAL A 14 5.78 -7.58 6.20
N ASP A 15 5.84 -8.70 6.93
CA ASP A 15 6.01 -8.67 8.38
C ASP A 15 7.27 -7.90 8.77
N ASP A 16 8.39 -8.23 8.13
CA ASP A 16 9.67 -7.55 8.37
C ASP A 16 9.59 -6.08 8.01
N TYR A 17 8.92 -5.78 6.91
CA TYR A 17 8.78 -4.40 6.45
C TYR A 17 8.04 -3.57 7.50
N ILE A 18 6.92 -4.07 8.02
CA ILE A 18 6.14 -3.38 9.04
C ILE A 18 6.95 -3.25 10.33
N ALA A 19 7.71 -4.30 10.70
CA ALA A 19 8.56 -4.27 11.87
C ALA A 19 9.68 -3.23 11.76
N SER A 20 10.08 -2.86 10.54
CA SER A 20 11.08 -1.82 10.30
C SER A 20 10.56 -0.41 10.53
N ALA A 21 9.25 -0.23 10.58
CA ALA A 21 8.63 1.08 10.77
C ALA A 21 8.72 1.54 12.22
N PRO A 22 8.68 2.86 12.47
CA PRO A 22 8.56 3.36 13.83
C PRO A 22 7.36 2.75 14.54
N LYS A 23 7.51 2.51 15.82
CA LYS A 23 6.50 1.83 16.64
C LYS A 23 5.11 2.47 16.50
N ASP A 24 5.05 3.80 16.47
CA ASP A 24 3.79 4.53 16.36
C ASP A 24 3.13 4.42 14.98
N ARG A 25 3.84 3.90 13.99
CA ARG A 25 3.33 3.74 12.63
C ARG A 25 2.86 2.32 12.34
N ARG A 26 3.31 1.34 13.14
CA ARG A 26 3.08 -0.08 12.85
C ARG A 26 1.61 -0.46 12.82
N ALA A 27 0.81 0.08 13.73
CA ALA A 27 -0.62 -0.25 13.79
C ALA A 27 -1.33 0.19 12.50
N ALA A 28 -1.04 1.39 12.00
CA ALA A 28 -1.62 1.89 10.77
C ALA A 28 -1.20 1.05 9.57
N LEU A 29 0.07 0.67 9.50
CA LEU A 29 0.58 -0.17 8.41
C LEU A 29 0.00 -1.57 8.45
N THR A 30 -0.17 -2.13 9.64
CA THR A 30 -0.80 -3.44 9.80
C THR A 30 -2.24 -3.41 9.32
N LYS A 31 -2.98 -2.35 9.67
CA LYS A 31 -4.36 -2.20 9.23
C LYS A 31 -4.44 -1.97 7.72
N LEU A 32 -3.49 -1.22 7.15
CA LEU A 32 -3.40 -1.02 5.72
C LEU A 32 -3.18 -2.36 5.00
N ARG A 33 -2.25 -3.16 5.49
CA ARG A 33 -1.99 -4.51 4.97
C ARG A 33 -3.26 -5.36 4.99
N GLN A 34 -3.96 -5.37 6.12
CA GLN A 34 -5.21 -6.14 6.27
C GLN A 34 -6.29 -5.64 5.32
N THR A 35 -6.39 -4.33 5.13
CA THR A 35 -7.35 -3.71 4.24
C THR A 35 -7.11 -4.14 2.80
N ILE A 36 -5.85 -4.10 2.34
CA ILE A 36 -5.49 -4.52 0.99
C ILE A 36 -5.76 -6.01 0.82
N LYS A 37 -5.35 -6.81 1.78
CA LYS A 37 -5.53 -8.27 1.74
C LYS A 37 -7.00 -8.66 1.68
N SER A 38 -7.86 -7.97 2.43
CA SER A 38 -9.30 -8.22 2.41
C SER A 38 -9.93 -7.84 1.07
N ALA A 39 -9.45 -6.77 0.45
CA ALA A 39 -9.95 -6.31 -0.85
C ALA A 39 -9.39 -7.14 -2.02
N ALA A 40 -8.24 -7.80 -1.81
CA ALA A 40 -7.58 -8.61 -2.83
C ALA A 40 -7.17 -9.96 -2.24
N PRO A 41 -8.14 -10.83 -1.90
CA PRO A 41 -7.83 -12.08 -1.17
C PRO A 41 -6.98 -13.06 -1.96
N LYS A 42 -6.92 -12.94 -3.28
CA LYS A 42 -6.09 -13.81 -4.13
C LYS A 42 -4.67 -13.27 -4.32
N ALA A 43 -4.40 -12.06 -3.85
CA ALA A 43 -3.09 -11.46 -4.04
C ALA A 43 -2.05 -12.08 -3.12
N THR A 44 -0.81 -12.13 -3.59
CA THR A 44 0.34 -12.62 -2.84
C THR A 44 1.16 -11.43 -2.36
N GLU A 45 1.56 -11.47 -1.10
CA GLU A 45 2.42 -10.43 -0.51
C GLU A 45 3.85 -10.60 -0.97
N ILE A 46 4.51 -9.50 -1.27
CA ILE A 46 5.93 -9.47 -1.63
C ILE A 46 6.59 -8.23 -1.04
N VAL A 47 7.92 -8.24 -1.03
CA VAL A 47 8.69 -7.01 -0.79
C VAL A 47 9.53 -6.79 -2.04
N SER A 48 9.43 -5.60 -2.60
CA SER A 48 10.11 -5.23 -3.82
C SER A 48 10.54 -3.77 -3.75
N TYR A 49 11.79 -3.50 -4.10
CA TYR A 49 12.34 -2.14 -4.06
C TYR A 49 12.19 -1.47 -2.68
N GLY A 50 12.27 -2.26 -1.61
CA GLY A 50 12.11 -1.73 -0.25
C GLY A 50 10.69 -1.31 0.11
N MET A 51 9.70 -1.85 -0.58
CA MET A 51 8.28 -1.55 -0.34
C MET A 51 7.50 -2.84 -0.14
N ALA A 52 6.45 -2.77 0.67
CA ALA A 52 5.50 -3.87 0.79
C ALA A 52 4.56 -3.85 -0.41
N GLY A 53 4.32 -5.00 -1.00
CA GLY A 53 3.50 -5.08 -2.19
C GLY A 53 2.60 -6.29 -2.24
N PHE A 54 1.63 -6.21 -3.14
CA PHE A 54 0.68 -7.28 -3.41
C PHE A 54 0.58 -7.47 -4.92
N LYS A 55 0.67 -8.72 -5.36
CA LYS A 55 0.52 -9.10 -6.76
C LYS A 55 -0.54 -10.16 -6.93
N GLN A 56 -1.24 -10.11 -8.05
CA GLN A 56 -2.20 -11.13 -8.45
C GLN A 56 -1.99 -11.44 -9.92
N ASP A 57 -1.84 -12.72 -10.24
CA ASP A 57 -1.61 -13.18 -11.62
C ASP A 57 -0.41 -12.48 -12.28
N GLY A 58 0.64 -12.24 -11.48
CA GLY A 58 1.85 -11.57 -11.96
C GLY A 58 1.74 -10.06 -12.09
N GLU A 59 0.56 -9.51 -11.84
CA GLU A 59 0.30 -8.08 -11.97
C GLU A 59 0.31 -7.38 -10.62
N ARG A 60 0.79 -6.14 -10.59
CA ARG A 60 0.81 -5.32 -9.38
C ARG A 60 -0.60 -4.92 -8.98
N VAL A 61 -0.99 -5.26 -7.76
CA VAL A 61 -2.27 -4.84 -7.18
C VAL A 61 -2.09 -3.50 -6.48
N ALA A 62 -1.17 -3.44 -5.52
CA ALA A 62 -0.87 -2.24 -4.75
C ALA A 62 0.46 -2.42 -4.04
N TYR A 63 1.20 -1.33 -3.90
CA TYR A 63 2.42 -1.28 -3.11
C TYR A 63 2.28 -0.15 -2.11
N PHE A 64 2.83 -0.30 -0.93
CA PHE A 64 2.86 0.80 0.03
C PHE A 64 4.22 0.92 0.69
N ALA A 65 4.51 2.13 1.15
CA ALA A 65 5.75 2.42 1.86
C ALA A 65 5.48 3.48 2.92
N HIS A 66 6.22 3.39 4.03
CA HIS A 66 6.17 4.44 5.04
C HIS A 66 7.38 5.35 4.85
N TRP A 67 7.15 6.63 5.01
CA TRP A 67 8.17 7.66 4.96
C TRP A 67 8.09 8.50 6.22
N LYS A 68 9.02 9.39 6.43
CA LYS A 68 9.09 10.19 7.66
C LYS A 68 7.78 10.91 7.99
N SER A 69 7.16 11.52 6.99
CA SER A 69 5.98 12.37 7.20
C SER A 69 4.70 11.84 6.57
N HIS A 70 4.76 10.70 5.89
CA HIS A 70 3.57 10.17 5.20
C HIS A 70 3.70 8.67 4.92
N THR A 71 2.57 8.07 4.58
CA THR A 71 2.51 6.73 4.00
C THR A 71 2.10 6.89 2.54
N ALA A 72 2.80 6.21 1.64
CA ALA A 72 2.49 6.27 0.22
C ALA A 72 1.84 4.97 -0.25
N LEU A 73 0.88 5.10 -1.15
CA LEU A 73 0.25 3.97 -1.84
C LEU A 73 0.52 4.11 -3.32
N TYR A 74 1.09 3.08 -3.92
CA TYR A 74 1.49 3.07 -5.34
C TYR A 74 0.64 2.08 -6.12
N GLY A 75 0.48 2.35 -7.41
CA GLY A 75 -0.21 1.43 -8.31
C GLY A 75 -1.71 1.68 -8.46
N THR A 76 -2.18 2.84 -8.01
CA THR A 76 -3.59 3.22 -8.21
C THR A 76 -3.86 3.39 -9.70
N SER A 77 -4.95 2.78 -10.18
CA SER A 77 -5.29 2.82 -11.59
C SER A 77 -5.60 4.24 -12.05
N ARG A 78 -5.19 4.56 -13.27
CA ARG A 78 -5.44 5.87 -13.87
C ARG A 78 -6.94 6.14 -13.99
N GLU A 79 -7.69 5.12 -14.38
CA GLU A 79 -9.14 5.25 -14.49
C GLU A 79 -9.77 5.58 -13.14
N PHE A 80 -9.33 4.93 -12.07
CA PHE A 80 -9.83 5.22 -10.73
C PHE A 80 -9.53 6.66 -10.34
N ILE A 81 -8.30 7.12 -10.59
CA ILE A 81 -7.91 8.49 -10.27
C ILE A 81 -8.80 9.49 -11.01
N ASP A 82 -9.06 9.25 -12.28
CA ASP A 82 -9.85 10.15 -13.11
C ASP A 82 -11.33 10.18 -12.67
N THR A 83 -11.89 9.02 -12.32
CA THR A 83 -13.31 8.93 -11.93
C THR A 83 -13.56 9.34 -10.48
N HIS A 84 -12.53 9.35 -9.64
CA HIS A 84 -12.66 9.71 -8.22
C HIS A 84 -11.79 10.91 -7.87
N ALA A 85 -11.57 11.80 -8.82
CA ALA A 85 -10.64 12.92 -8.67
C ALA A 85 -10.92 13.78 -7.44
N ALA A 86 -12.19 14.06 -7.16
CA ALA A 86 -12.56 14.91 -6.02
C ALA A 86 -12.17 14.25 -4.69
N GLU A 87 -12.42 12.95 -4.55
CA GLU A 87 -12.08 12.18 -3.36
C GLU A 87 -10.57 12.07 -3.16
N LEU A 88 -9.82 11.94 -4.26
CA LEU A 88 -8.38 11.68 -4.22
C LEU A 88 -7.55 12.95 -4.20
N LYS A 89 -8.13 14.10 -4.54
CA LYS A 89 -7.41 15.37 -4.64
C LYS A 89 -6.45 15.65 -3.47
N PRO A 90 -6.84 15.43 -2.21
CA PRO A 90 -5.93 15.71 -1.09
C PRO A 90 -4.70 14.81 -1.06
N TYR A 91 -4.70 13.69 -1.76
CA TYR A 91 -3.69 12.65 -1.64
C TYR A 91 -2.82 12.46 -2.87
N VAL A 92 -3.29 12.84 -4.05
CA VAL A 92 -2.56 12.59 -5.30
C VAL A 92 -1.28 13.42 -5.36
N GLN A 93 -0.15 12.74 -5.61
CA GLN A 93 1.16 13.39 -5.76
C GLN A 93 1.72 13.26 -7.18
N SER A 94 1.52 12.09 -7.78
CA SER A 94 1.99 11.84 -9.14
C SER A 94 1.18 10.68 -9.71
N LYS A 95 1.52 10.26 -10.92
CA LYS A 95 0.80 9.17 -11.59
C LYS A 95 0.74 7.92 -10.73
N GLY A 96 -0.45 7.56 -10.28
CA GLY A 96 -0.68 6.35 -9.51
C GLY A 96 -0.16 6.37 -8.08
N THR A 97 0.36 7.49 -7.60
CA THR A 97 0.89 7.60 -6.24
C THR A 97 0.03 8.50 -5.38
N LEU A 98 -0.38 7.96 -4.24
CA LEU A 98 -1.13 8.71 -3.23
C LEU A 98 -0.27 8.82 -1.97
N GLN A 99 -0.35 9.96 -1.28
CA GLN A 99 0.33 10.19 -0.02
C GLN A 99 -0.67 10.52 1.06
N PHE A 100 -0.58 9.80 2.18
CA PHE A 100 -1.45 9.99 3.34
C PHE A 100 -0.59 10.52 4.49
N PRO A 101 -0.90 11.71 5.03
CA PRO A 101 -0.09 12.30 6.10
C PRO A 101 0.02 11.38 7.32
N ALA A 102 1.24 11.28 7.87
CA ALA A 102 1.45 10.59 9.12
C ALA A 102 0.73 11.34 10.25
N GLY A 103 0.27 10.61 11.26
CA GLY A 103 -0.43 11.21 12.38
C GLY A 103 -1.92 11.40 12.16
N LYS A 104 -2.41 11.08 10.98
CA LYS A 104 -3.85 11.07 10.69
C LYS A 104 -4.28 9.66 10.30
N PRO A 105 -5.52 9.27 10.62
CA PRO A 105 -6.03 7.96 10.19
C PRO A 105 -5.97 7.82 8.67
N LEU A 106 -5.56 6.64 8.19
CA LEU A 106 -5.57 6.36 6.76
C LEU A 106 -7.02 6.17 6.29
N PRO A 107 -7.34 6.57 5.04
CA PRO A 107 -8.70 6.39 4.52
C PRO A 107 -8.91 4.95 4.05
N TYR A 108 -9.10 4.03 4.99
CA TYR A 108 -9.17 2.60 4.69
C TYR A 108 -10.31 2.24 3.74
N GLY A 109 -11.46 2.90 3.86
CA GLY A 109 -12.57 2.68 2.93
C GLY A 109 -12.21 3.06 1.50
N LEU A 110 -11.49 4.15 1.34
CA LEU A 110 -11.00 4.58 0.03
C LEU A 110 -9.97 3.59 -0.51
N VAL A 111 -9.05 3.12 0.34
CA VAL A 111 -8.05 2.12 -0.05
C VAL A 111 -8.75 0.84 -0.54
N THR A 112 -9.81 0.41 0.14
CA THR A 112 -10.59 -0.75 -0.28
C THR A 112 -11.15 -0.56 -1.69
N LYS A 113 -11.71 0.60 -2.00
CA LYS A 113 -12.23 0.91 -3.33
C LYS A 113 -11.13 0.88 -4.39
N ILE A 114 -9.98 1.48 -4.06
CA ILE A 114 -8.82 1.53 -4.95
C ILE A 114 -8.36 0.12 -5.32
N VAL A 115 -8.19 -0.72 -4.30
CA VAL A 115 -7.69 -2.08 -4.49
C VAL A 115 -8.69 -2.92 -5.29
N LYS A 116 -9.97 -2.84 -4.96
CA LYS A 116 -11.01 -3.58 -5.68
C LYS A 116 -11.07 -3.18 -7.15
N ALA A 117 -10.92 -1.90 -7.44
CA ALA A 117 -10.91 -1.41 -8.82
C ALA A 117 -9.72 -1.99 -9.59
N ARG A 118 -8.55 -2.03 -8.95
CA ARG A 118 -7.35 -2.59 -9.59
C ARG A 118 -7.47 -4.09 -9.83
N VAL A 119 -8.01 -4.82 -8.85
CA VAL A 119 -8.24 -6.27 -8.99
C VAL A 119 -9.20 -6.55 -10.15
N ALA A 120 -10.27 -5.75 -10.26
CA ALA A 120 -11.22 -5.90 -11.35
C ALA A 120 -10.55 -5.70 -12.72
N GLU A 121 -9.63 -4.73 -12.82
CA GLU A 121 -8.87 -4.52 -14.05
C GLU A 121 -8.00 -5.73 -14.40
N ILE A 122 -7.32 -6.28 -13.39
CA ILE A 122 -6.45 -7.44 -13.59
C ILE A 122 -7.27 -8.64 -14.04
N GLU A 123 -8.39 -8.91 -13.40
CA GLU A 123 -9.25 -10.06 -13.73
C GLU A 123 -9.91 -9.91 -15.08
N LYS A 124 -10.25 -8.69 -15.46
CA LYS A 124 -10.82 -8.42 -16.78
C LYS A 124 -9.82 -8.60 -17.91
N ALA A 125 -8.55 -8.25 -17.65
CA ALA A 125 -7.49 -8.37 -18.64
C ALA A 125 -6.98 -9.81 -18.79
N GLY A 126 -7.13 -10.61 -17.72
CA GLY A 126 -6.69 -12.01 -17.72
C GLY A 126 -7.69 -12.98 -18.39
#